data_3118d8ccc2dedb5ddd9128b0c40f25f5
#
_entry.id   3118d8ccc2dedb5ddd9128b0c40f25f5
#
_cell.length_a   1.000
_cell.length_b   1.000
_cell.length_c   1.000
_cell.angle_alpha   90.00
_cell.angle_beta   90.00
_cell.angle_gamma   90.00
#
_symmetry.space_group_name_H-M   'P 1'
#
loop_
_entity.id
_entity.type
_entity.pdbx_description
1 polymer ?
#
loop_
_entity_poly.entity_id
_entity_poly.type
_entity_poly.pdbx_seq_one_letter_code
_entity_poly.pdbx_strand_id
1 'polypeptide(L)'
;MKKIDVFQCELKRNIKLEYIGKLKYVGESFGVDGLTDGAIYNVVKDKYGALKVVDDSGEDYIYDFENPRPADNSSKGGVFFIIDDPQEKLQNVIRPIIPNKKGVAGNVK
;
A
#
# COMPACT_ATOMS: atom_id res chain seq x y z
N MET A 1 -10.30 -17.59 -0.31
CA MET A 1 -9.26 -16.61 0.02
C MET A 1 -8.16 -16.66 -1.05
N LYS A 2 -7.87 -15.53 -1.64
CA LYS A 2 -6.86 -15.46 -2.69
C LYS A 2 -5.49 -15.27 -2.05
N LYS A 3 -4.50 -16.01 -2.53
CA LYS A 3 -3.11 -15.84 -2.09
C LYS A 3 -2.23 -15.57 -3.30
N ILE A 4 -1.16 -14.82 -3.08
CA ILE A 4 -0.20 -14.52 -4.13
C ILE A 4 1.20 -14.87 -3.63
N ASP A 5 2.10 -15.09 -4.57
CA ASP A 5 3.50 -15.34 -4.26
C ASP A 5 4.20 -14.03 -3.96
N VAL A 6 4.94 -13.98 -2.86
CA VAL A 6 5.75 -12.82 -2.50
C VAL A 6 7.15 -13.32 -2.15
N PHE A 7 8.16 -12.73 -2.77
CA PHE A 7 9.55 -13.14 -2.56
C PHE A 7 10.02 -12.77 -1.15
N GLN A 8 10.78 -13.69 -0.55
CA GLN A 8 11.40 -13.48 0.76
C GLN A 8 12.90 -13.69 0.61
N CYS A 9 13.65 -12.59 0.69
CA CYS A 9 15.09 -12.64 0.48
C CYS A 9 15.79 -13.55 1.49
N GLU A 10 15.33 -13.50 2.74
CA GLU A 10 15.94 -14.34 3.79
C GLU A 10 15.76 -15.82 3.53
N LEU A 11 14.64 -16.20 2.93
CA LEU A 11 14.35 -17.60 2.60
C LEU A 11 14.80 -17.97 1.21
N LYS A 12 15.13 -16.98 0.40
CA LYS A 12 15.53 -17.14 -0.99
C LYS A 12 14.48 -17.89 -1.81
N ARG A 13 13.20 -17.60 -1.52
CA ARG A 13 12.08 -18.23 -2.21
C ARG A 13 10.83 -17.38 -2.03
N ASN A 14 9.82 -17.69 -2.83
CA ASN A 14 8.51 -17.08 -2.67
C ASN A 14 7.72 -17.82 -1.59
N ILE A 15 6.89 -17.06 -0.87
CA ILE A 15 5.88 -17.66 0.02
C ILE A 15 4.51 -17.15 -0.41
N LYS A 16 3.47 -17.88 0.01
CA LYS A 16 2.09 -17.50 -0.29
C LYS A 16 1.57 -16.62 0.84
N LEU A 17 1.10 -15.42 0.46
CA LEU A 17 0.48 -14.51 1.43
C LEU A 17 -0.92 -14.17 0.96
N GLU A 18 -1.79 -13.87 1.91
CA GLU A 18 -3.17 -13.51 1.59
C GLU A 18 -3.21 -12.18 0.84
N TYR A 19 -3.85 -12.19 -0.33
CA TYR A 19 -4.04 -10.96 -1.11
C TYR A 19 -5.16 -10.13 -0.49
N ILE A 20 -4.88 -8.87 -0.21
CA ILE A 20 -5.86 -7.96 0.38
C ILE A 20 -6.38 -6.95 -0.64
N GLY A 21 -5.52 -6.44 -1.51
CA GLY A 21 -5.94 -5.46 -2.49
C GLY A 21 -4.77 -4.83 -3.22
N LYS A 22 -5.05 -3.72 -3.89
CA LYS A 22 -4.05 -2.96 -4.64
C LYS A 22 -4.16 -1.49 -4.34
N LEU A 23 -3.01 -0.83 -4.27
CA LEU A 23 -2.91 0.60 -4.05
C LEU A 23 -2.07 1.21 -5.16
N LYS A 24 -2.45 2.41 -5.59
CA LYS A 24 -1.60 3.22 -6.48
C LYS A 24 -0.90 4.27 -5.65
N TYR A 25 0.41 4.34 -5.77
CA TYR A 25 1.19 5.36 -5.10
C TYR A 25 1.29 6.61 -5.97
N VAL A 26 1.02 7.78 -5.38
CA VAL A 26 1.17 9.05 -6.06
C VAL A 26 1.98 9.97 -5.14
N GLY A 27 3.13 10.42 -5.62
CA GLY A 27 3.98 11.28 -4.83
C GLY A 27 5.41 11.21 -5.31
N GLU A 28 6.33 11.54 -4.41
CA GLU A 28 7.74 11.51 -4.74
C GLU A 28 8.26 10.08 -4.73
N SER A 29 8.85 9.65 -5.85
CA SER A 29 9.50 8.33 -5.92
C SER A 29 10.69 8.32 -4.99
N PHE A 30 10.89 7.23 -4.26
CA PHE A 30 12.01 7.14 -3.34
C PHE A 30 12.56 5.73 -3.29
N GLY A 31 13.87 5.65 -3.07
CA GLY A 31 14.57 4.40 -2.89
C GLY A 31 14.73 3.61 -4.18
N VAL A 32 15.72 2.74 -4.22
CA VAL A 32 15.88 1.79 -5.32
C VAL A 32 14.77 0.74 -5.23
N ASP A 33 14.45 0.36 -4.00
CA ASP A 33 13.46 -0.68 -3.70
C ASP A 33 12.30 -0.14 -2.88
N GLY A 34 11.91 1.09 -3.13
CA GLY A 34 10.83 1.72 -2.40
C GLY A 34 9.54 1.82 -3.22
N LEU A 35 9.07 3.03 -3.42
CA LEU A 35 7.82 3.29 -4.15
C LEU A 35 8.09 4.24 -5.30
N THR A 36 7.44 3.98 -6.43
CA THR A 36 7.57 4.79 -7.64
C THR A 36 6.25 5.50 -7.92
N ASP A 37 6.31 6.79 -8.22
CA ASP A 37 5.13 7.58 -8.54
C ASP A 37 4.34 6.92 -9.67
N GLY A 38 3.05 6.75 -9.46
CA GLY A 38 2.13 6.19 -10.45
C GLY A 38 2.08 4.68 -10.49
N ALA A 39 2.93 3.97 -9.75
CA ALA A 39 2.93 2.51 -9.77
C ALA A 39 1.83 1.95 -8.88
N ILE A 40 1.42 0.73 -9.20
CA ILE A 40 0.39 0.00 -8.45
C ILE A 40 1.06 -1.14 -7.70
N TYR A 41 0.72 -1.26 -6.42
CA TYR A 41 1.34 -2.24 -5.53
C TYR A 41 0.30 -3.13 -4.89
N ASN A 42 0.64 -4.40 -4.72
CA ASN A 42 -0.22 -5.35 -4.01
C ASN A 42 -0.09 -5.12 -2.51
N VAL A 43 -1.22 -5.29 -1.81
CA VAL A 43 -1.25 -5.33 -0.35
C VAL A 43 -1.55 -6.76 0.06
N VAL A 44 -0.80 -7.25 1.02
CA VAL A 44 -0.94 -8.63 1.53
C VAL A 44 -1.04 -8.60 3.04
N LYS A 45 -1.54 -9.71 3.60
CA LYS A 45 -1.57 -9.90 5.05
C LYS A 45 -0.61 -11.03 5.40
N ASP A 46 0.27 -10.77 6.36
CA ASP A 46 1.23 -11.78 6.77
C ASP A 46 0.61 -12.75 7.80
N LYS A 47 1.41 -13.70 8.27
CA LYS A 47 0.92 -14.71 9.22
C LYS A 47 0.54 -14.14 10.58
N TYR A 48 0.99 -12.94 10.88
CA TYR A 48 0.65 -12.26 12.14
C TYR A 48 -0.54 -11.32 11.99
N GLY A 49 -1.12 -11.24 10.80
CA GLY A 49 -2.27 -10.38 10.55
C GLY A 49 -1.91 -8.96 10.15
N ALA A 50 -0.63 -8.64 9.96
CA ALA A 50 -0.21 -7.31 9.58
C ALA A 50 -0.41 -7.09 8.08
N LEU A 51 -0.91 -5.90 7.72
CA LEU A 51 -1.05 -5.51 6.32
C LEU A 51 0.27 -4.90 5.86
N LYS A 52 0.77 -5.39 4.73
CA LYS A 52 2.05 -4.97 4.19
C LYS A 52 1.92 -4.70 2.69
N VAL A 53 2.75 -3.80 2.21
CA VAL A 53 2.80 -3.42 0.80
C VAL A 53 3.97 -4.15 0.15
N VAL A 54 3.71 -4.79 -0.99
CA VAL A 54 4.78 -5.39 -1.79
C VAL A 54 5.34 -4.27 -2.67
N ASP A 55 6.50 -3.76 -2.29
CA ASP A 55 7.09 -2.60 -2.94
C ASP A 55 7.97 -2.98 -4.14
N ASP A 56 8.77 -2.02 -4.61
CA ASP A 56 9.61 -2.26 -5.80
C ASP A 56 10.65 -3.36 -5.60
N SER A 57 10.95 -3.73 -4.35
CA SER A 57 11.86 -4.84 -4.07
C SER A 57 11.24 -6.20 -4.38
N GLY A 58 9.90 -6.24 -4.49
CA GLY A 58 9.18 -7.51 -4.63
C GLY A 58 8.89 -8.18 -3.30
N GLU A 59 9.33 -7.61 -2.19
CA GLU A 59 9.06 -8.13 -0.85
C GLU A 59 8.03 -7.27 -0.15
N ASP A 60 7.43 -7.82 0.90
CA ASP A 60 6.37 -7.14 1.64
C ASP A 60 6.97 -6.39 2.84
N TYR A 61 6.62 -5.12 2.95
CA TYR A 61 7.08 -4.26 4.05
C TYR A 61 5.93 -3.46 4.63
N ILE A 62 6.10 -3.06 5.89
CA ILE A 62 5.15 -2.20 6.57
C ILE A 62 5.38 -0.76 6.09
N TYR A 63 4.30 -0.13 5.62
CA TYR A 63 4.29 1.27 5.24
C TYR A 63 3.22 2.00 6.03
N ASP A 64 3.41 3.30 6.24
CA ASP A 64 2.35 4.15 6.73
C ASP A 64 1.34 4.31 5.59
N PHE A 65 0.12 3.83 5.78
CA PHE A 65 -0.87 3.85 4.70
C PHE A 65 -1.41 5.24 4.40
N GLU A 66 -1.31 6.17 5.34
CA GLU A 66 -1.81 7.52 5.11
C GLU A 66 -0.75 8.47 4.58
N ASN A 67 0.52 8.18 4.84
CA ASN A 67 1.62 9.00 4.33
C ASN A 67 2.83 8.11 4.09
N PRO A 68 2.78 7.28 3.03
CA PRO A 68 3.90 6.39 2.73
C PRO A 68 5.16 7.18 2.39
N ARG A 69 6.24 6.88 3.09
CA ARG A 69 7.52 7.55 2.91
C ARG A 69 8.61 6.66 3.51
N PRO A 70 9.87 6.91 3.17
CA PRO A 70 10.95 6.14 3.77
C PRO A 70 11.11 6.48 5.25
N ALA A 71 11.55 5.50 6.03
CA ALA A 71 11.66 5.65 7.48
C ALA A 71 12.68 6.72 7.88
N ASP A 72 13.67 6.99 7.04
CA ASP A 72 14.72 7.96 7.33
C ASP A 72 14.35 9.39 6.94
N ASN A 73 13.12 9.60 6.46
CA ASN A 73 12.62 10.90 6.02
C ASN A 73 13.41 11.51 4.86
N SER A 74 14.08 10.68 4.07
CA SER A 74 14.83 11.16 2.90
C SER A 74 13.90 11.63 1.77
N SER A 75 12.61 11.35 1.87
CA SER A 75 11.60 11.80 0.94
C SER A 75 10.36 12.21 1.71
N LYS A 76 9.64 13.18 1.16
CA LYS A 76 8.36 13.59 1.75
C LYS A 76 7.26 12.56 1.50
N GLY A 77 7.51 11.57 0.64
CA GLY A 77 6.54 10.53 0.35
C GLY A 77 5.39 10.99 -0.52
N GLY A 78 4.20 10.45 -0.25
CA GLY A 78 3.03 10.75 -1.04
C GLY A 78 1.77 10.17 -0.42
N VAL A 79 0.86 9.69 -1.27
CA VAL A 79 -0.40 9.12 -0.83
C VAL A 79 -0.67 7.83 -1.60
N PHE A 80 -1.51 6.99 -1.01
CA PHE A 80 -2.03 5.79 -1.68
C PHE A 80 -3.49 6.00 -2.06
N PHE A 81 -3.83 5.55 -3.26
CA PHE A 81 -5.22 5.47 -3.70
C PHE A 81 -5.60 4.00 -3.82
N ILE A 82 -6.79 3.65 -3.33
CA ILE A 82 -7.27 2.27 -3.39
C ILE A 82 -7.69 1.95 -4.82
N ILE A 83 -7.10 0.89 -5.38
CA ILE A 83 -7.41 0.42 -6.73
C ILE A 83 -8.30 -0.82 -6.67
N ASP A 84 -8.03 -1.71 -5.72
CA ASP A 84 -8.78 -2.94 -5.53
C ASP A 84 -8.87 -3.23 -4.04
N ASP A 85 -10.07 -3.54 -3.55
CA ASP A 85 -10.29 -3.76 -2.11
C ASP A 85 -11.45 -4.73 -1.92
N PRO A 86 -11.29 -5.99 -2.35
CA PRO A 86 -12.42 -6.94 -2.40
C PRO A 86 -13.06 -7.25 -1.05
N GLN A 87 -12.31 -7.11 0.04
CA GLN A 87 -12.84 -7.37 1.39
C GLN A 87 -13.09 -6.07 2.16
N GLU A 88 -12.92 -4.93 1.52
CA GLU A 88 -13.14 -3.62 2.12
C GLU A 88 -12.26 -3.37 3.34
N LYS A 89 -11.10 -4.03 3.40
CA LYS A 89 -10.15 -3.86 4.51
C LYS A 89 -9.29 -2.64 4.35
N LEU A 90 -8.98 -2.25 3.11
CA LEU A 90 -8.13 -1.08 2.88
C LEU A 90 -8.84 0.21 3.24
N GLN A 91 -10.16 0.25 3.13
CA GLN A 91 -10.94 1.41 3.52
C GLN A 91 -10.84 1.72 5.01
N ASN A 92 -10.46 0.72 5.81
CA ASN A 92 -10.30 0.90 7.26
C ASN A 92 -8.95 1.50 7.63
N VAL A 93 -7.95 1.41 6.75
CA VAL A 93 -6.61 1.89 7.04
C VAL A 93 -6.22 3.08 6.17
N ILE A 94 -6.91 3.27 5.06
CA ILE A 94 -6.68 4.40 4.16
C ILE A 94 -8.00 5.12 3.96
N ARG A 95 -8.01 6.39 4.30
CA ARG A 95 -9.20 7.19 4.08
C ARG A 95 -9.21 7.57 2.60
N PRO A 96 -10.19 7.10 1.81
CA PRO A 96 -10.22 7.43 0.40
C PRO A 96 -10.28 8.94 0.20
N ILE A 97 -9.52 9.45 -0.75
CA ILE A 97 -9.61 10.84 -1.14
C ILE A 97 -10.75 10.93 -2.15
N ILE A 98 -11.81 11.62 -1.75
CA ILE A 98 -12.97 11.80 -2.62
C ILE A 98 -12.95 13.23 -3.10
N PRO A 99 -12.63 13.48 -4.34
CA PRO A 99 -12.62 14.85 -4.86
C PRO A 99 -14.05 15.40 -4.89
N ASN A 100 -14.24 16.64 -4.51
CA ASN A 100 -15.52 17.36 -4.56
C ASN A 100 -16.59 16.81 -3.66
N LYS A 101 -16.26 16.43 -2.61
CA LYS A 101 -17.24 15.98 -1.71
C LYS A 101 -17.73 17.05 -0.75
N LYS A 102 -17.74 16.95 -1.20
CA LYS A 102 -18.01 17.66 -0.73
C LYS A 102 -18.49 17.90 -0.27
N GLY A 103 -18.22 17.72 -0.07
CA GLY A 103 -18.47 17.95 0.06
C GLY A 103 -18.82 17.70 0.48
N VAL A 104 -18.62 17.60 0.67
CA VAL A 104 -18.90 17.52 0.88
C VAL A 104 -19.15 17.60 1.36
N ALA A 105 -18.92 17.58 1.51
CA ALA A 105 -19.19 17.88 1.85
C ALA A 105 -19.48 18.04 2.39
N GLY A 106 -19.34 17.99 2.60
CA GLY A 106 -19.57 18.33 2.88
C GLY A 106 -19.65 18.27 3.44
N ASN A 107 -19.40 18.36 3.74
CA ASN A 107 -19.55 18.59 4.07
C ASN A 107 -19.62 18.70 4.50
N VAL A 108 -19.32 18.67 4.71
CA VAL A 108 -19.35 19.02 4.91
C VAL A 108 -19.52 19.37 5.23
N LYS A 109 -19.35 19.37 5.51
CA LYS A 109 -19.43 20.07 5.68
C LYS A 109 -19.71 20.41 5.96
#